data_5696dd80886af1fe7a521d8a70cba5df
#
_entry.id   5696dd80886af1fe7a521d8a70cba5df
#
_cell.length_a   1.000
_cell.length_b   1.000
_cell.length_c   1.000
_cell.angle_alpha   90.00
_cell.angle_beta   90.00
_cell.angle_gamma   90.00
#
_symmetry.space_group_name_H-M   'P 1'
#
loop_
_entity.id
_entity.type
_entity.pdbx_description
1 polymer ?
#
loop_
_entity_poly.entity_id
_entity_poly.type
_entity_poly.pdbx_seq_one_letter_code
_entity_poly.pdbx_strand_id
1 'polypeptide(L)'
;MKRLTEHRDNGVILVDVSKQKESAVHRLAAIEDILGDEYDLDELREMVQAKREGRCIVLPCKKGDTVWRIVHDAAPHITKDRCTDIKYENRDIWVHLIGDRVMGGWNFGKLLFLTREDAEAALRREQE
;
A
#
# COMPACT_ATOMS: atom_id res chain seq x y z
N MET A 1 11.34 11.75 -5.99
CA MET A 1 12.55 11.96 -5.13
C MET A 1 13.72 12.37 -5.99
N LYS A 2 14.37 13.46 -5.63
CA LYS A 2 15.55 13.92 -6.35
C LYS A 2 16.75 13.04 -6.03
N ARG A 3 17.47 12.61 -7.06
CA ARG A 3 18.62 11.75 -6.91
C ARG A 3 19.82 12.51 -6.31
N LEU A 4 20.50 11.89 -5.34
CA LEU A 4 21.67 12.47 -4.68
C LEU A 4 23.00 11.97 -5.25
N THR A 5 22.99 10.89 -6.04
CA THR A 5 24.17 10.29 -6.65
C THR A 5 24.02 10.21 -8.15
N GLU A 6 25.13 10.13 -8.85
CA GLU A 6 25.16 10.00 -10.30
C GLU A 6 26.07 8.84 -10.69
N HIS A 7 25.55 7.93 -11.53
CA HIS A 7 26.35 6.85 -12.13
C HIS A 7 26.96 7.31 -13.44
N ARG A 8 28.23 6.96 -13.62
CA ARG A 8 28.92 7.18 -14.88
C ARG A 8 29.15 5.83 -15.58
N ASP A 9 29.37 5.86 -16.90
CA ASP A 9 29.55 4.66 -17.73
C ASP A 9 30.71 3.78 -17.29
N ASN A 10 31.70 4.34 -16.61
CA ASN A 10 32.84 3.60 -16.06
C ASN A 10 32.59 2.98 -14.69
N GLY A 11 31.37 3.02 -14.21
CA GLY A 11 31.00 2.48 -12.89
C GLY A 11 31.27 3.39 -11.70
N VAL A 12 31.77 4.60 -11.95
CA VAL A 12 32.01 5.58 -10.87
C VAL A 12 30.70 6.18 -10.40
N ILE A 13 30.54 6.28 -9.09
CA ILE A 13 29.40 6.95 -8.46
C ILE A 13 29.87 8.29 -7.91
N LEU A 14 29.23 9.37 -8.34
CA LEU A 14 29.50 10.71 -7.85
C LEU A 14 28.48 11.11 -6.79
N VAL A 15 28.99 11.68 -5.70
CA VAL A 15 28.17 12.23 -4.62
C VAL A 15 28.58 13.69 -4.40
N ASP A 16 27.61 14.59 -4.34
CA ASP A 16 27.88 15.99 -3.98
C ASP A 16 28.09 16.08 -2.46
N VAL A 17 29.35 15.92 -2.05
CA VAL A 17 29.74 15.83 -0.65
C VAL A 17 29.59 17.16 0.07
N SER A 18 29.72 18.29 -0.65
CA SER A 18 29.77 19.61 -0.02
C SER A 18 28.42 20.11 0.50
N LYS A 19 27.32 19.71 -0.13
CA LYS A 19 25.99 20.24 0.19
C LYS A 19 24.97 19.18 0.64
N GLN A 20 25.21 17.90 0.37
CA GLN A 20 24.18 16.87 0.50
C GLN A 20 24.58 15.65 1.34
N LYS A 21 25.71 15.70 2.02
CA LYS A 21 26.19 14.58 2.83
C LYS A 21 25.17 14.17 3.91
N GLU A 22 24.66 15.14 4.67
CA GLU A 22 23.64 14.87 5.69
C GLU A 22 22.34 14.39 5.07
N SER A 23 21.92 15.02 3.97
CA SER A 23 20.71 14.61 3.24
C SER A 23 20.84 13.18 2.70
N ALA A 24 22.03 12.80 2.22
CA ALA A 24 22.28 11.44 1.74
C ALA A 24 22.17 10.42 2.87
N VAL A 25 22.77 10.71 4.03
CA VAL A 25 22.70 9.83 5.20
C VAL A 25 21.26 9.68 5.70
N HIS A 26 20.54 10.77 5.84
CA HIS A 26 19.13 10.75 6.25
C HIS A 26 18.25 9.98 5.27
N ARG A 27 18.47 10.16 3.98
CA ARG A 27 17.70 9.46 2.96
C ARG A 27 18.01 7.96 2.96
N LEU A 28 19.27 7.57 3.12
CA LEU A 28 19.66 6.17 3.20
C LEU A 28 19.03 5.50 4.44
N ALA A 29 19.07 6.17 5.58
CA ALA A 29 18.45 5.68 6.80
C ALA A 29 16.94 5.47 6.63
N ALA A 30 16.26 6.44 5.98
CA ALA A 30 14.83 6.32 5.71
C ALA A 30 14.52 5.14 4.78
N ILE A 31 15.32 4.92 3.75
CA ILE A 31 15.17 3.79 2.84
C ILE A 31 15.39 2.46 3.58
N GLU A 32 16.43 2.38 4.40
CA GLU A 32 16.72 1.19 5.19
C GLU A 32 15.61 0.88 6.21
N ASP A 33 15.05 1.92 6.83
CA ASP A 33 13.93 1.77 7.76
C ASP A 33 12.69 1.19 7.07
N ILE A 34 12.43 1.61 5.83
CA ILE A 34 11.30 1.11 5.03
C ILE A 34 11.54 -0.33 4.59
N LEU A 35 12.74 -0.63 4.09
CA LEU A 35 13.06 -1.95 3.55
C LEU A 35 13.31 -3.00 4.63
N GLY A 36 13.87 -2.58 5.76
CA GLY A 36 14.30 -3.50 6.81
C GLY A 36 15.49 -4.35 6.36
N ASP A 37 15.77 -5.41 7.12
CA ASP A 37 16.91 -6.29 6.86
C ASP A 37 16.57 -7.44 5.90
N GLU A 38 15.30 -7.59 5.52
CA GLU A 38 14.81 -8.72 4.72
C GLU A 38 14.95 -8.55 3.21
N TYR A 39 15.22 -7.33 2.75
CA TYR A 39 15.32 -7.03 1.32
C TYR A 39 16.76 -6.92 0.88
N ASP A 40 17.08 -7.52 -0.28
CA ASP A 40 18.33 -7.27 -0.97
C ASP A 40 18.10 -6.30 -2.16
N LEU A 41 19.19 -5.85 -2.76
CA LEU A 41 19.10 -4.88 -3.87
C LEU A 41 18.52 -5.47 -5.14
N ASP A 42 18.69 -6.78 -5.35
CA ASP A 42 18.14 -7.45 -6.54
C ASP A 42 16.62 -7.56 -6.44
N GLU A 43 16.09 -7.89 -5.27
CA GLU A 43 14.65 -7.91 -5.02
C GLU A 43 14.05 -6.52 -5.21
N LEU A 44 14.70 -5.50 -4.67
CA LEU A 44 14.24 -4.11 -4.80
C LEU A 44 14.23 -3.69 -6.28
N ARG A 45 15.26 -4.03 -7.03
CA ARG A 45 15.35 -3.73 -8.47
C ARG A 45 14.20 -4.38 -9.24
N GLU A 46 13.91 -5.63 -8.93
CA GLU A 46 12.83 -6.39 -9.55
C GLU A 46 11.46 -5.75 -9.28
N MET A 47 11.20 -5.36 -8.03
CA MET A 47 9.97 -4.69 -7.65
C MET A 47 9.78 -3.35 -8.36
N VAL A 48 10.85 -2.54 -8.43
CA VAL A 48 10.81 -1.25 -9.10
C VAL A 48 10.59 -1.41 -10.60
N GLN A 49 11.24 -2.41 -11.21
CA GLN A 49 11.06 -2.69 -12.63
C GLN A 49 9.62 -3.13 -12.92
N ALA A 50 9.06 -4.00 -12.08
CA ALA A 50 7.67 -4.43 -12.20
C ALA A 50 6.70 -3.25 -12.13
N LYS A 51 6.96 -2.30 -11.23
CA LYS A 51 6.15 -1.09 -11.11
C LYS A 51 6.22 -0.23 -12.37
N ARG A 52 7.42 -0.05 -12.93
CA ARG A 52 7.60 0.74 -14.16
C ARG A 52 6.89 0.13 -15.36
N GLU A 53 6.83 -1.19 -15.41
CA GLU A 53 6.17 -1.93 -16.49
C GLU A 53 4.66 -2.11 -16.29
N GLY A 54 4.11 -1.63 -15.18
CA GLY A 54 2.69 -1.79 -14.87
C GLY A 54 2.31 -3.19 -14.40
N ARG A 55 3.30 -4.00 -13.95
CA ARG A 55 3.07 -5.36 -13.45
C ARG A 55 2.96 -5.43 -11.93
N CYS A 56 3.09 -4.32 -11.24
CA CYS A 56 3.05 -4.26 -9.78
C CYS A 56 1.72 -3.69 -9.32
N ILE A 57 1.02 -4.42 -8.46
CA ILE A 57 -0.26 -4.01 -7.90
C ILE A 57 -0.14 -4.05 -6.38
N VAL A 58 -0.55 -2.94 -5.74
CA VAL A 58 -0.62 -2.89 -4.28
C VAL A 58 -2.03 -3.31 -3.87
N LEU A 59 -2.13 -4.42 -3.15
CA LEU A 59 -3.42 -4.91 -2.68
C LEU A 59 -3.87 -4.14 -1.45
N PRO A 60 -5.18 -3.85 -1.32
CA PRO A 60 -5.71 -3.12 -0.15
C PRO A 60 -5.68 -3.93 1.13
N CYS A 61 -5.67 -5.25 1.02
CA CYS A 61 -5.57 -6.18 2.13
C CYS A 61 -5.04 -7.51 1.60
N LYS A 62 -4.90 -8.50 2.46
CA LYS A 62 -4.50 -9.85 2.06
C LYS A 62 -5.55 -10.88 2.50
N LYS A 63 -5.50 -12.05 1.91
CA LYS A 63 -6.36 -13.17 2.27
C LYS A 63 -6.21 -13.50 3.77
N GLY A 64 -7.33 -13.59 4.47
CA GLY A 64 -7.37 -13.84 5.91
C GLY A 64 -7.48 -12.59 6.76
N ASP A 65 -7.28 -11.40 6.18
CA ASP A 65 -7.39 -10.15 6.94
C ASP A 65 -8.82 -9.90 7.39
N THR A 66 -8.96 -9.35 8.59
CA THR A 66 -10.23 -8.83 9.08
C THR A 66 -10.47 -7.47 8.44
N VAL A 67 -11.67 -7.27 7.92
CA VAL A 67 -12.11 -5.97 7.39
C VAL A 67 -13.39 -5.55 8.07
N TRP A 68 -13.58 -4.24 8.19
CA TRP A 68 -14.75 -3.65 8.84
C TRP A 68 -15.58 -2.95 7.77
N ARG A 69 -16.81 -3.36 7.62
CA ARG A 69 -17.70 -2.90 6.55
C ARG A 69 -18.84 -2.05 7.11
N ILE A 70 -19.05 -0.90 6.50
CA ILE A 70 -20.22 -0.06 6.81
C ILE A 70 -21.40 -0.57 5.98
N VAL A 71 -22.49 -0.88 6.65
CA VAL A 71 -23.74 -1.33 6.03
C VAL A 71 -24.77 -0.22 6.15
N HIS A 72 -25.30 0.22 5.01
CA HIS A 72 -26.35 1.22 4.94
C HIS A 72 -27.70 0.53 4.75
N ASP A 73 -28.33 0.17 5.84
CA ASP A 73 -29.72 -0.29 5.85
C ASP A 73 -30.55 0.70 6.67
N ALA A 74 -31.63 0.25 7.31
CA ALA A 74 -32.48 1.13 8.11
C ALA A 74 -31.73 1.87 9.21
N ALA A 75 -30.66 1.28 9.75
CA ALA A 75 -29.79 1.91 10.73
C ALA A 75 -28.34 1.61 10.32
N PRO A 76 -27.60 2.59 9.76
CA PRO A 76 -26.22 2.38 9.36
C PRO A 76 -25.37 1.82 10.51
N HIS A 77 -24.61 0.77 10.23
CA HIS A 77 -23.81 0.10 11.25
C HIS A 77 -22.55 -0.53 10.64
N ILE A 78 -21.66 -0.98 11.51
CA ILE A 78 -20.40 -1.60 11.14
C ILE A 78 -20.50 -3.11 11.36
N THR A 79 -20.10 -3.87 10.35
CA THR A 79 -20.04 -5.34 10.41
C THR A 79 -18.59 -5.78 10.24
N LYS A 80 -18.18 -6.75 11.06
CA LYS A 80 -16.87 -7.38 10.95
C LYS A 80 -16.93 -8.49 9.89
N ASP A 81 -16.07 -8.38 8.90
CA ASP A 81 -15.93 -9.37 7.83
C ASP A 81 -14.49 -9.88 7.75
N ARG A 82 -14.26 -10.86 6.91
CA ARG A 82 -12.92 -11.38 6.65
C ARG A 82 -12.73 -11.56 5.15
N CYS A 83 -11.57 -11.14 4.66
CA CYS A 83 -11.18 -11.35 3.28
C CYS A 83 -10.86 -12.82 3.04
N THR A 84 -11.60 -13.46 2.14
CA THR A 84 -11.40 -14.87 1.80
C THR A 84 -10.57 -15.05 0.54
N ASP A 85 -10.57 -14.08 -0.35
CA ASP A 85 -9.78 -14.10 -1.58
C ASP A 85 -9.70 -12.70 -2.18
N ILE A 86 -8.72 -12.49 -3.05
CA ILE A 86 -8.57 -11.24 -3.81
C ILE A 86 -8.29 -11.62 -5.25
N LYS A 87 -9.04 -11.00 -6.19
CA LYS A 87 -8.86 -11.22 -7.62
C LYS A 87 -8.63 -9.90 -8.34
N TYR A 88 -7.82 -9.96 -9.38
CA TYR A 88 -7.58 -8.83 -10.27
C TYR A 88 -8.16 -9.18 -11.64
N GLU A 89 -9.24 -8.49 -12.01
CA GLU A 89 -9.93 -8.69 -13.29
C GLU A 89 -10.36 -7.34 -13.86
N ASN A 90 -10.24 -7.19 -15.17
CA ASN A 90 -10.67 -5.98 -15.88
C ASN A 90 -10.06 -4.70 -15.31
N ARG A 91 -8.78 -4.76 -14.90
CA ARG A 91 -8.00 -3.65 -14.31
C ARG A 91 -8.50 -3.19 -12.94
N ASP A 92 -9.38 -3.96 -12.30
CA ASP A 92 -9.89 -3.68 -10.97
C ASP A 92 -9.55 -4.81 -10.00
N ILE A 93 -9.43 -4.44 -8.74
CA ILE A 93 -9.22 -5.40 -7.66
C ILE A 93 -10.59 -5.73 -7.06
N TRP A 94 -10.87 -7.03 -6.92
CA TRP A 94 -12.11 -7.52 -6.32
C TRP A 94 -11.79 -8.27 -5.05
N VAL A 95 -12.39 -7.84 -3.95
CA VAL A 95 -12.19 -8.42 -2.62
C VAL A 95 -13.37 -9.33 -2.31
N HIS A 96 -13.09 -10.61 -2.10
CA HIS A 96 -14.09 -11.60 -1.70
C HIS A 96 -14.14 -11.67 -0.18
N LEU A 97 -15.33 -11.59 0.37
CA LEU A 97 -15.58 -11.62 1.81
C LEU A 97 -16.37 -12.87 2.17
N ILE A 98 -16.39 -13.20 3.46
CA ILE A 98 -17.19 -14.32 3.99
C ILE A 98 -18.65 -14.17 3.54
N GLY A 99 -19.29 -15.29 3.16
CA GLY A 99 -20.69 -15.30 2.73
C GLY A 99 -20.87 -14.98 1.26
N ASP A 100 -19.88 -15.27 0.44
CA ASP A 100 -19.91 -15.07 -1.02
C ASP A 100 -20.14 -13.62 -1.45
N ARG A 101 -19.77 -12.67 -0.57
CA ARG A 101 -19.86 -11.25 -0.88
C ARG A 101 -18.60 -10.81 -1.61
N VAL A 102 -18.79 -10.01 -2.67
CA VAL A 102 -17.68 -9.46 -3.47
C VAL A 102 -17.81 -7.95 -3.50
N MET A 103 -16.73 -7.25 -3.19
CA MET A 103 -16.69 -5.79 -3.24
C MET A 103 -15.45 -5.31 -4.00
N GLY A 104 -15.60 -4.23 -4.76
CA GLY A 104 -14.46 -3.64 -5.44
C GLY A 104 -13.48 -3.01 -4.45
N GLY A 105 -12.19 -3.09 -4.77
CA GLY A 105 -11.14 -2.52 -3.92
C GLY A 105 -11.25 -1.02 -3.70
N TRP A 106 -11.94 -0.30 -4.60
CA TRP A 106 -12.19 1.13 -4.44
C TRP A 106 -13.07 1.48 -3.24
N ASN A 107 -13.70 0.48 -2.61
CA ASN A 107 -14.50 0.69 -1.39
C ASN A 107 -13.65 0.88 -0.14
N PHE A 108 -12.34 0.56 -0.19
CA PHE A 108 -11.47 0.82 0.94
C PHE A 108 -11.35 2.33 1.19
N GLY A 109 -11.55 2.72 2.43
CA GLY A 109 -11.64 4.12 2.81
C GLY A 109 -13.04 4.74 2.67
N LYS A 110 -13.99 4.00 2.08
CA LYS A 110 -15.38 4.43 1.93
C LYS A 110 -16.35 3.53 2.68
N LEU A 111 -16.38 2.25 2.33
CA LEU A 111 -17.24 1.25 2.94
C LEU A 111 -16.48 0.12 3.61
N LEU A 112 -15.20 -0.06 3.28
CA LEU A 112 -14.32 -1.07 3.85
C LEU A 112 -13.13 -0.41 4.54
N PHE A 113 -12.77 -0.95 5.71
CA PHE A 113 -11.67 -0.42 6.53
C PHE A 113 -10.90 -1.58 7.15
N LEU A 114 -9.60 -1.37 7.38
CA LEU A 114 -8.74 -2.37 8.00
C LEU A 114 -8.80 -2.33 9.53
N THR A 115 -9.31 -1.23 10.10
CA THR A 115 -9.48 -1.09 11.54
C THR A 115 -10.92 -0.66 11.85
N ARG A 116 -11.38 -1.06 13.02
CA ARG A 116 -12.71 -0.66 13.50
C ARG A 116 -12.77 0.85 13.76
N GLU A 117 -11.69 1.42 14.27
CA GLU A 117 -11.60 2.85 14.57
C GLU A 117 -11.79 3.70 13.33
N ASP A 118 -11.18 3.30 12.21
CA ASP A 118 -11.34 4.02 10.94
C ASP A 118 -12.76 3.92 10.42
N ALA A 119 -13.38 2.76 10.54
CA ALA A 119 -14.78 2.55 10.15
C ALA A 119 -15.72 3.42 11.01
N GLU A 120 -15.50 3.45 12.31
CA GLU A 120 -16.29 4.27 13.25
C GLU A 120 -16.13 5.76 12.94
N ALA A 121 -14.91 6.20 12.63
CA ALA A 121 -14.65 7.59 12.27
C ALA A 121 -15.37 7.98 10.97
N ALA A 122 -15.36 7.10 9.97
CA ALA A 122 -16.06 7.34 8.71
C ALA A 122 -17.57 7.40 8.92
N LEU A 123 -18.12 6.50 9.73
CA LEU A 123 -19.55 6.46 10.02
C LEU A 123 -20.00 7.72 10.74
N ARG A 124 -19.20 8.22 11.70
CA ARG A 124 -19.49 9.47 12.39
C ARG A 124 -19.50 10.66 11.45
N ARG A 125 -18.57 10.70 10.48
CA ARG A 125 -18.53 11.78 9.49
C ARG A 125 -19.76 11.80 8.60
N GLU A 126 -20.34 10.66 8.29
CA GLU A 126 -21.57 10.57 7.51
C GLU A 126 -22.78 11.11 8.27
N GLN A 127 -22.74 11.05 9.60
CA GLN A 127 -23.85 11.49 10.46
C GLN A 127 -23.79 12.97 10.82
N GLU A 128 -22.72 13.66 10.46
CA GLU A 128 -22.54 15.10 10.71
C GLU A 128 -23.23 15.98 9.66
#